data_72da83729994a302f591d79d3bc11c78
#
_entry.id   72da83729994a302f591d79d3bc11c78
#
_cell.length_a   1.000
_cell.length_b   1.000
_cell.length_c   1.000
_cell.angle_alpha   90.00
_cell.angle_beta   90.00
_cell.angle_gamma   90.00
#
_symmetry.space_group_name_H-M   'P 1'
#
loop_
_entity.id
_entity.type
_entity.pdbx_description
1 polymer ?
#
loop_
_entity_poly.entity_id
_entity_poly.type
_entity_poly.pdbx_seq_one_letter_code
_entity_poly.pdbx_strand_id
1 'polypeptide(L)'
;HQRDRYAKMGFRLPVDRSFVLPGRGTIVTGTAATGRVAIGDSLHVHPGDRRFRVRGLERHGEAADSFEAPGRVALDLAAASTDDVPVGAVLAAEGTLLETVRVDAWLRALPHLVRPLKARQRVTVHIGTTHVEAAMTQLSGEVLPRGEAAFVQLHLDRPLAIAGGERFIVRSSAADPRFGQTIAGGQVLHPAPARHKLGDPAVAQALGQLFEGEDDDRVVAMVALARGRGVDDAELAQHLDLPVDVITRALKTGLARGRIRRFGRPPRYLAPAVVDELEAPAWIELEKGQLGKPAIAAVALGSEGAAARATPL
;
A
#
# COMPACT_ATOMS: atom_id res chain seq x y z
N HIS A 1 2.66 -22.12 6.06
CA HIS A 1 3.56 -21.15 5.45
C HIS A 1 2.87 -19.83 5.01
N GLN A 2 2.17 -19.78 3.85
CA GLN A 2 1.55 -18.51 3.38
C GLN A 2 0.30 -18.16 4.20
N ARG A 3 -0.50 -19.12 4.63
CA ARG A 3 -1.65 -18.92 5.52
C ARG A 3 -1.23 -18.33 6.86
N ASP A 4 -0.20 -18.89 7.50
CA ASP A 4 0.31 -18.40 8.80
C ASP A 4 0.82 -16.96 8.70
N ARG A 5 1.36 -16.58 7.54
CA ARG A 5 1.79 -15.21 7.26
C ARG A 5 0.60 -14.26 7.17
N TYR A 6 -0.44 -14.63 6.43
CA TYR A 6 -1.64 -13.80 6.29
C TYR A 6 -2.42 -13.65 7.60
N ALA A 7 -2.46 -14.68 8.45
CA ALA A 7 -3.11 -14.61 9.75
C ALA A 7 -2.49 -13.59 10.72
N LYS A 8 -1.18 -13.30 10.57
CA LYS A 8 -0.44 -12.32 11.38
C LYS A 8 -0.59 -10.88 10.92
N MET A 9 -1.27 -10.64 9.81
CA MET A 9 -1.54 -9.31 9.27
C MET A 9 -2.82 -8.73 9.85
N GLY A 10 -3.08 -7.45 9.63
CA GLY A 10 -4.36 -6.83 9.97
C GLY A 10 -5.53 -7.46 9.21
N PHE A 11 -6.68 -7.61 9.87
CA PHE A 11 -7.89 -8.15 9.23
C PHE A 11 -8.38 -7.25 8.13
N ARG A 12 -8.72 -7.84 6.96
CA ARG A 12 -9.27 -7.14 5.80
C ARG A 12 -10.34 -7.98 5.12
N LEU A 13 -11.54 -7.40 4.95
CA LEU A 13 -12.69 -8.02 4.32
C LEU A 13 -13.28 -7.07 3.25
N PRO A 14 -12.98 -7.23 1.97
CA PRO A 14 -13.75 -6.59 0.91
C PRO A 14 -15.19 -7.10 0.93
N VAL A 15 -16.16 -6.18 1.02
CA VAL A 15 -17.59 -6.48 1.16
C VAL A 15 -18.19 -6.77 -0.22
N ASP A 16 -18.72 -7.97 -0.41
CA ASP A 16 -19.42 -8.38 -1.65
C ASP A 16 -20.93 -8.39 -1.51
N ARG A 17 -21.47 -8.44 -0.29
CA ARG A 17 -22.91 -8.28 0.00
C ARG A 17 -23.11 -7.57 1.32
N SER A 18 -24.13 -6.74 1.37
CA SER A 18 -24.62 -6.06 2.56
C SER A 18 -26.16 -6.13 2.55
N PHE A 19 -26.75 -6.67 3.59
CA PHE A 19 -28.21 -6.87 3.66
C PHE A 19 -28.69 -6.93 5.12
N VAL A 20 -29.99 -6.68 5.32
CA VAL A 20 -30.62 -6.75 6.64
C VAL A 20 -31.28 -8.11 6.82
N LEU A 21 -31.02 -8.76 7.95
CA LEU A 21 -31.74 -9.94 8.41
C LEU A 21 -32.70 -9.56 9.54
N PRO A 22 -34.02 -9.91 9.43
CA PRO A 22 -34.97 -9.68 10.50
C PRO A 22 -34.49 -10.26 11.84
N GLY A 23 -34.48 -9.46 12.90
CA GLY A 23 -34.05 -9.86 14.23
C GLY A 23 -32.53 -9.88 14.47
N ARG A 24 -31.70 -9.78 13.42
CA ARG A 24 -30.23 -9.79 13.54
C ARG A 24 -29.57 -8.48 13.12
N GLY A 25 -30.23 -7.67 12.26
CA GLY A 25 -29.66 -6.41 11.77
C GLY A 25 -28.86 -6.57 10.49
N THR A 26 -27.83 -5.75 10.33
CA THR A 26 -27.03 -5.71 9.08
C THR A 26 -25.96 -6.80 9.09
N ILE A 27 -26.05 -7.66 8.09
CA ILE A 27 -25.06 -8.70 7.79
C ILE A 27 -24.27 -8.27 6.57
N VAL A 28 -22.96 -8.36 6.65
CA VAL A 28 -22.04 -8.19 5.52
C VAL A 28 -21.29 -9.47 5.26
N THR A 29 -21.06 -9.77 3.98
CA THR A 29 -20.27 -10.93 3.57
C THR A 29 -19.12 -10.52 2.66
N GLY A 30 -18.09 -11.35 2.64
CA GLY A 30 -16.95 -11.18 1.78
C GLY A 30 -15.94 -12.31 1.91
N THR A 31 -14.87 -12.23 1.15
CA THR A 31 -13.72 -13.11 1.29
C THR A 31 -12.61 -12.34 2.00
N ALA A 32 -12.39 -12.65 3.28
CA ALA A 32 -11.30 -12.03 4.04
C ALA A 32 -9.96 -12.45 3.44
N ALA A 33 -9.11 -11.46 3.15
CA ALA A 33 -7.81 -11.65 2.54
C ALA A 33 -6.74 -11.99 3.57
N THR A 34 -6.75 -11.28 4.70
CA THR A 34 -5.72 -11.37 5.76
C THR A 34 -6.35 -11.21 7.15
N GLY A 35 -5.59 -11.60 8.15
CA GLY A 35 -5.85 -11.31 9.55
C GLY A 35 -6.85 -12.24 10.22
N ARG A 36 -7.19 -11.87 11.44
CA ARG A 36 -8.18 -12.54 12.27
C ARG A 36 -9.20 -11.52 12.77
N VAL A 37 -10.45 -11.98 12.95
CA VAL A 37 -11.53 -11.22 13.56
C VAL A 37 -12.28 -12.11 14.55
N ALA A 38 -12.75 -11.52 15.64
CA ALA A 38 -13.55 -12.19 16.66
C ALA A 38 -14.81 -11.37 17.01
N ILE A 39 -15.79 -12.03 17.63
CA ILE A 39 -16.93 -11.34 18.21
C ILE A 39 -16.41 -10.32 19.25
N GLY A 40 -16.91 -9.09 19.15
CA GLY A 40 -16.49 -7.99 20.02
C GLY A 40 -15.46 -7.06 19.41
N ASP A 41 -14.75 -7.47 18.36
CA ASP A 41 -13.80 -6.61 17.66
C ASP A 41 -14.50 -5.42 16.99
N SER A 42 -13.80 -4.29 16.92
CA SER A 42 -14.23 -3.10 16.18
C SER A 42 -13.52 -3.05 14.84
N LEU A 43 -14.28 -2.95 13.77
CA LEU A 43 -13.76 -2.84 12.40
C LEU A 43 -14.07 -1.46 11.82
N HIS A 44 -13.10 -0.92 11.10
CA HIS A 44 -13.21 0.33 10.38
C HIS A 44 -13.74 0.06 8.97
N VAL A 45 -14.69 0.88 8.52
CA VAL A 45 -15.27 0.83 7.15
C VAL A 45 -14.52 1.80 6.27
N HIS A 46 -13.95 1.29 5.18
CA HIS A 46 -13.27 2.09 4.18
C HIS A 46 -14.04 2.09 2.82
N PRO A 47 -14.09 3.24 2.11
CA PRO A 47 -13.64 4.56 2.53
C PRO A 47 -14.56 5.16 3.60
N GLY A 48 -13.98 5.98 4.46
CA GLY A 48 -14.68 6.73 5.52
C GLY A 48 -14.13 6.45 6.92
N ASP A 49 -14.78 7.01 7.93
CA ASP A 49 -14.33 6.98 9.34
C ASP A 49 -15.24 6.15 10.26
N ARG A 50 -16.24 5.47 9.70
CA ARG A 50 -17.18 4.69 10.50
C ARG A 50 -16.57 3.42 11.04
N ARG A 51 -16.97 3.06 12.26
CA ARG A 51 -16.51 1.84 12.94
C ARG A 51 -17.71 1.09 13.47
N PHE A 52 -17.69 -0.23 13.31
CA PHE A 52 -18.75 -1.11 13.79
C PHE A 52 -18.17 -2.28 14.57
N ARG A 53 -18.86 -2.63 15.64
CA ARG A 53 -18.50 -3.80 16.45
C ARG A 53 -19.08 -5.05 15.82
N VAL A 54 -18.29 -6.10 15.75
CA VAL A 54 -18.73 -7.44 15.35
C VAL A 54 -19.56 -8.05 16.48
N ARG A 55 -20.83 -8.30 16.23
CA ARG A 55 -21.76 -8.89 17.17
C ARG A 55 -21.92 -10.40 16.98
N GLY A 56 -21.77 -10.85 15.76
CA GLY A 56 -21.83 -12.25 15.37
C GLY A 56 -20.99 -12.53 14.13
N LEU A 57 -20.66 -13.77 13.95
CA LEU A 57 -19.79 -14.24 12.88
C LEU A 57 -20.23 -15.63 12.44
N GLU A 58 -20.29 -15.86 11.12
CA GLU A 58 -20.60 -17.16 10.53
C GLU A 58 -19.59 -17.54 9.46
N ARG A 59 -19.19 -18.81 9.50
CA ARG A 59 -18.36 -19.45 8.48
C ARG A 59 -19.12 -20.61 7.86
N HIS A 60 -19.33 -20.58 6.56
CA HIS A 60 -20.10 -21.63 5.83
C HIS A 60 -21.51 -21.90 6.38
N GLY A 61 -22.17 -20.87 6.96
CA GLY A 61 -23.49 -20.98 7.58
C GLY A 61 -23.50 -21.46 9.01
N GLU A 62 -22.34 -21.71 9.61
CA GLU A 62 -22.19 -22.09 11.02
C GLU A 62 -21.66 -20.91 11.83
N ALA A 63 -22.26 -20.69 13.01
CA ALA A 63 -21.81 -19.66 13.94
C ALA A 63 -20.42 -20.01 14.48
N ALA A 64 -19.59 -18.97 14.65
CA ALA A 64 -18.26 -19.11 15.23
C ALA A 64 -17.90 -17.87 16.06
N ASP A 65 -17.01 -18.02 17.04
CA ASP A 65 -16.56 -16.93 17.90
C ASP A 65 -15.46 -16.10 17.25
N SER A 66 -14.72 -16.69 16.32
CA SER A 66 -13.65 -16.03 15.58
C SER A 66 -13.44 -16.65 14.22
N PHE A 67 -12.80 -15.87 13.34
CA PHE A 67 -12.43 -16.29 11.97
C PHE A 67 -11.00 -15.87 11.67
N GLU A 68 -10.26 -16.75 10.98
CA GLU A 68 -8.92 -16.51 10.50
C GLU A 68 -8.89 -16.62 8.97
N ALA A 69 -8.38 -15.59 8.34
CA ALA A 69 -8.22 -15.51 6.86
C ALA A 69 -7.09 -16.45 6.35
N PRO A 70 -7.12 -16.84 5.06
CA PRO A 70 -8.08 -16.43 4.05
C PRO A 70 -9.36 -17.28 4.06
N GLY A 71 -10.46 -16.68 3.64
CA GLY A 71 -11.71 -17.40 3.43
C GLY A 71 -12.95 -16.52 3.46
N ARG A 72 -14.09 -17.16 3.17
CA ARG A 72 -15.39 -16.48 3.17
C ARG A 72 -15.99 -16.44 4.59
N VAL A 73 -16.49 -15.26 4.96
CA VAL A 73 -17.08 -15.00 6.27
C VAL A 73 -18.27 -14.06 6.14
N ALA A 74 -19.29 -14.26 7.00
CA ALA A 74 -20.37 -13.31 7.24
C ALA A 74 -20.18 -12.67 8.62
N LEU A 75 -20.31 -11.35 8.70
CA LEU A 75 -20.21 -10.59 9.92
C LEU A 75 -21.54 -9.88 10.20
N ASP A 76 -22.04 -10.03 11.42
CA ASP A 76 -23.15 -9.28 11.97
C ASP A 76 -22.59 -8.03 12.68
N LEU A 77 -22.96 -6.85 12.20
CA LEU A 77 -22.43 -5.58 12.67
C LEU A 77 -23.45 -4.86 13.56
N ALA A 78 -23.03 -4.50 14.76
CA ALA A 78 -23.88 -3.81 15.71
C ALA A 78 -24.25 -2.40 15.22
N ALA A 79 -25.54 -2.06 15.21
CA ALA A 79 -26.08 -0.75 14.88
C ALA A 79 -25.66 -0.19 13.50
N ALA A 80 -25.24 -1.05 12.57
CA ALA A 80 -24.95 -0.69 11.19
C ALA A 80 -26.22 -0.73 10.31
N SER A 81 -26.27 0.12 9.29
CA SER A 81 -27.19 0.00 8.16
C SER A 81 -26.44 -0.48 6.91
N THR A 82 -27.17 -0.89 5.88
CA THR A 82 -26.57 -1.24 4.58
C THR A 82 -25.88 -0.08 3.89
N ASP A 83 -26.34 1.14 4.13
CA ASP A 83 -25.73 2.37 3.60
C ASP A 83 -24.42 2.71 4.32
N ASP A 84 -24.25 2.26 5.57
CA ASP A 84 -23.01 2.44 6.31
C ASP A 84 -21.89 1.53 5.81
N VAL A 85 -22.25 0.35 5.30
CA VAL A 85 -21.30 -0.66 4.81
C VAL A 85 -21.77 -1.17 3.44
N PRO A 86 -21.66 -0.37 2.40
CA PRO A 86 -22.11 -0.74 1.06
C PRO A 86 -21.20 -1.81 0.43
N VAL A 87 -21.72 -2.50 -0.58
CA VAL A 87 -20.91 -3.37 -1.44
C VAL A 87 -19.76 -2.55 -2.06
N GLY A 88 -18.56 -3.11 -2.05
CA GLY A 88 -17.35 -2.41 -2.50
C GLY A 88 -16.59 -1.69 -1.40
N ALA A 89 -17.17 -1.56 -0.19
CA ALA A 89 -16.44 -1.15 0.99
C ALA A 89 -15.45 -2.22 1.46
N VAL A 90 -14.48 -1.85 2.28
CA VAL A 90 -13.56 -2.78 2.94
C VAL A 90 -13.70 -2.60 4.45
N LEU A 91 -14.01 -3.67 5.16
CA LEU A 91 -13.90 -3.72 6.62
C LEU A 91 -12.47 -4.11 7.00
N ALA A 92 -11.82 -3.33 7.84
CA ALA A 92 -10.45 -3.60 8.27
C ALA A 92 -10.24 -3.34 9.76
N ALA A 93 -9.26 -4.04 10.34
CA ALA A 93 -8.74 -3.68 11.65
C ALA A 93 -8.12 -2.28 11.61
N GLU A 94 -8.16 -1.56 12.73
CA GLU A 94 -7.62 -0.20 12.81
C GLU A 94 -6.15 -0.15 12.40
N GLY A 95 -5.77 0.88 11.64
CA GLY A 95 -4.40 1.09 11.19
C GLY A 95 -3.91 0.12 10.10
N THR A 96 -4.78 -0.76 9.58
CA THR A 96 -4.38 -1.74 8.55
C THR A 96 -4.31 -1.16 7.16
N LEU A 97 -5.20 -0.22 6.81
CA LEU A 97 -5.34 0.34 5.47
C LEU A 97 -5.22 1.85 5.47
N LEU A 98 -4.75 2.37 4.34
CA LEU A 98 -4.77 3.79 4.01
C LEU A 98 -5.71 4.03 2.83
N GLU A 99 -6.41 5.15 2.87
CA GLU A 99 -7.13 5.64 1.71
C GLU A 99 -6.20 6.43 0.79
N THR A 100 -6.23 6.09 -0.47
CA THR A 100 -5.32 6.67 -1.46
C THR A 100 -6.02 6.95 -2.79
N VAL A 101 -5.54 7.97 -3.47
CA VAL A 101 -5.87 8.27 -4.87
C VAL A 101 -4.72 7.95 -5.82
N ARG A 102 -3.60 7.39 -5.31
CA ARG A 102 -2.45 7.09 -6.15
C ARG A 102 -1.81 5.77 -5.74
N VAL A 103 -1.46 4.96 -6.73
CA VAL A 103 -0.92 3.61 -6.55
C VAL A 103 0.20 3.38 -7.55
N ASP A 104 1.34 2.82 -7.10
CA ASP A 104 2.31 2.22 -8.01
C ASP A 104 2.04 0.73 -8.11
N ALA A 105 2.13 0.21 -9.31
CA ALA A 105 1.81 -1.18 -9.59
C ALA A 105 2.72 -1.79 -10.67
N TRP A 106 2.92 -3.09 -10.57
CA TRP A 106 3.32 -3.90 -11.70
C TRP A 106 2.06 -4.27 -12.50
N LEU A 107 2.14 -4.17 -13.83
CA LEU A 107 1.03 -4.42 -14.73
C LEU A 107 1.50 -5.21 -15.94
N ARG A 108 0.75 -6.24 -16.33
CA ARG A 108 0.96 -7.02 -17.55
C ARG A 108 -0.20 -6.83 -18.51
N ALA A 109 0.12 -6.39 -19.72
CA ALA A 109 -0.83 -6.30 -20.83
C ALA A 109 -1.24 -7.69 -21.31
N LEU A 110 -2.52 -7.89 -21.68
CA LEU A 110 -2.94 -9.15 -22.24
C LEU A 110 -2.30 -9.41 -23.62
N PRO A 111 -1.92 -10.65 -23.94
CA PRO A 111 -1.18 -10.96 -25.19
C PRO A 111 -2.01 -10.79 -26.45
N HIS A 112 -3.34 -10.85 -26.35
CA HIS A 112 -4.26 -10.80 -27.47
C HIS A 112 -4.94 -9.45 -27.69
N LEU A 113 -4.38 -8.38 -27.11
CA LEU A 113 -4.88 -7.03 -27.33
C LEU A 113 -4.81 -6.66 -28.83
N VAL A 114 -5.82 -5.93 -29.31
CA VAL A 114 -5.80 -5.39 -30.68
C VAL A 114 -4.68 -4.37 -30.85
N ARG A 115 -4.46 -3.54 -29.83
CA ARG A 115 -3.44 -2.48 -29.82
C ARG A 115 -2.61 -2.52 -28.53
N PRO A 116 -1.35 -2.11 -28.55
CA PRO A 116 -0.56 -1.88 -27.34
C PRO A 116 -1.22 -0.86 -26.41
N LEU A 117 -0.89 -0.90 -25.12
CA LEU A 117 -1.37 0.09 -24.16
C LEU A 117 -0.53 1.37 -24.30
N LYS A 118 -1.21 2.52 -24.34
CA LYS A 118 -0.54 3.82 -24.45
C LYS A 118 0.25 4.13 -23.18
N ALA A 119 1.29 4.96 -23.31
CA ALA A 119 2.08 5.45 -22.17
C ALA A 119 1.21 6.16 -21.12
N ARG A 120 0.14 6.82 -21.56
CA ARG A 120 -0.91 7.43 -20.71
C ARG A 120 -2.27 7.15 -21.28
N GLN A 121 -3.18 6.67 -20.45
CA GLN A 121 -4.59 6.45 -20.85
C GLN A 121 -5.53 6.39 -19.66
N ARG A 122 -6.82 6.62 -19.93
CA ARG A 122 -7.91 6.38 -18.99
C ARG A 122 -8.27 4.90 -19.00
N VAL A 123 -8.53 4.36 -17.81
CA VAL A 123 -8.87 2.94 -17.60
C VAL A 123 -9.82 2.81 -16.42
N THR A 124 -10.57 1.70 -16.39
CA THR A 124 -11.30 1.28 -15.19
C THR A 124 -10.49 0.21 -14.47
N VAL A 125 -10.15 0.46 -13.21
CA VAL A 125 -9.44 -0.49 -12.32
C VAL A 125 -10.46 -1.22 -11.47
N HIS A 126 -10.45 -2.55 -11.51
CA HIS A 126 -11.26 -3.43 -10.65
C HIS A 126 -10.34 -4.07 -9.61
N ILE A 127 -10.61 -3.80 -8.34
CA ILE A 127 -9.81 -4.29 -7.21
C ILE A 127 -10.74 -4.68 -6.06
N GLY A 128 -10.51 -5.85 -5.45
CA GLY A 128 -11.42 -6.40 -4.44
C GLY A 128 -12.84 -6.54 -5.01
N THR A 129 -13.80 -5.91 -4.36
CA THR A 129 -15.23 -5.92 -4.73
C THR A 129 -15.69 -4.60 -5.36
N THR A 130 -14.76 -3.68 -5.67
CA THR A 130 -15.06 -2.36 -6.21
C THR A 130 -14.35 -2.08 -7.54
N HIS A 131 -14.72 -0.99 -8.17
CA HIS A 131 -14.02 -0.45 -9.34
C HIS A 131 -13.95 1.06 -9.28
N VAL A 132 -12.98 1.63 -9.99
CA VAL A 132 -12.76 3.08 -10.06
C VAL A 132 -12.15 3.45 -11.41
N GLU A 133 -12.53 4.60 -11.94
CA GLU A 133 -11.85 5.20 -13.09
C GLU A 133 -10.49 5.75 -12.64
N ALA A 134 -9.50 5.59 -13.50
CA ALA A 134 -8.12 6.01 -13.21
C ALA A 134 -7.41 6.52 -14.46
N ALA A 135 -6.49 7.46 -14.24
CA ALA A 135 -5.47 7.78 -15.22
C ALA A 135 -4.26 6.87 -14.98
N MET A 136 -3.98 5.98 -15.93
CA MET A 136 -2.80 5.11 -15.92
C MET A 136 -1.65 5.81 -16.65
N THR A 137 -0.48 5.82 -16.02
CA THR A 137 0.77 6.33 -16.59
C THR A 137 1.85 5.27 -16.47
N GLN A 138 2.48 4.88 -17.57
CA GLN A 138 3.65 4.01 -17.54
C GLN A 138 4.87 4.79 -17.08
N LEU A 139 5.61 4.26 -16.12
CA LEU A 139 6.73 4.97 -15.49
C LEU A 139 7.96 5.05 -16.39
N SER A 140 8.11 4.17 -17.37
CA SER A 140 9.10 4.32 -18.46
C SER A 140 8.78 5.49 -19.39
N GLY A 141 7.51 5.90 -19.49
CA GLY A 141 7.03 6.88 -20.47
C GLY A 141 6.75 6.30 -21.85
N GLU A 142 6.89 5.00 -22.04
CA GLU A 142 6.77 4.31 -23.33
C GLU A 142 5.43 3.58 -23.47
N VAL A 143 5.15 3.15 -24.69
CA VAL A 143 4.00 2.28 -25.01
C VAL A 143 4.30 0.88 -24.50
N LEU A 144 3.32 0.21 -23.86
CA LEU A 144 3.45 -1.16 -23.41
C LEU A 144 2.98 -2.14 -24.48
N PRO A 145 3.88 -2.96 -25.05
CA PRO A 145 3.53 -3.97 -26.00
C PRO A 145 2.59 -5.04 -25.41
N ARG A 146 1.92 -5.77 -26.28
CA ARG A 146 1.04 -6.88 -25.92
C ARG A 146 1.81 -8.01 -25.25
N GLY A 147 1.30 -8.55 -24.15
CA GLY A 147 1.93 -9.64 -23.39
C GLY A 147 3.07 -9.19 -22.48
N GLU A 148 3.58 -7.98 -22.67
CA GLU A 148 4.68 -7.42 -21.88
C GLU A 148 4.17 -6.82 -20.56
N ALA A 149 5.11 -6.55 -19.65
CA ALA A 149 4.83 -5.96 -18.35
C ALA A 149 5.62 -4.66 -18.15
N ALA A 150 5.04 -3.77 -17.33
CA ALA A 150 5.67 -2.51 -16.96
C ALA A 150 5.27 -2.08 -15.55
N PHE A 151 6.05 -1.18 -14.96
CA PHE A 151 5.62 -0.44 -13.78
C PHE A 151 4.78 0.76 -14.21
N VAL A 152 3.64 0.91 -13.54
CA VAL A 152 2.68 1.99 -13.81
C VAL A 152 2.35 2.73 -12.54
N GLN A 153 2.01 4.01 -12.67
CA GLN A 153 1.34 4.77 -11.62
C GLN A 153 -0.12 4.99 -12.03
N LEU A 154 -1.04 4.59 -11.15
CA LEU A 154 -2.47 4.82 -11.29
C LEU A 154 -2.87 6.02 -10.45
N HIS A 155 -3.57 6.98 -11.05
CA HIS A 155 -4.23 8.07 -10.34
C HIS A 155 -5.73 7.83 -10.40
N LEU A 156 -6.30 7.49 -9.24
CA LEU A 156 -7.70 7.11 -9.07
C LEU A 156 -8.57 8.35 -8.96
N ASP A 157 -9.78 8.33 -9.52
CA ASP A 157 -10.70 9.46 -9.50
C ASP A 157 -11.38 9.68 -8.13
N ARG A 158 -11.35 8.64 -7.29
CA ARG A 158 -11.80 8.71 -5.89
C ARG A 158 -10.89 7.91 -4.98
N PRO A 159 -10.82 8.22 -3.68
CA PRO A 159 -10.05 7.44 -2.73
C PRO A 159 -10.56 6.00 -2.64
N LEU A 160 -9.63 5.06 -2.54
CA LEU A 160 -9.87 3.66 -2.19
C LEU A 160 -8.91 3.25 -1.07
N ALA A 161 -9.37 2.36 -0.22
CA ALA A 161 -8.51 1.68 0.75
C ALA A 161 -7.86 0.47 0.09
N ILE A 162 -6.57 0.55 -0.14
CA ILE A 162 -5.79 -0.42 -0.90
C ILE A 162 -4.56 -0.81 -0.08
N ALA A 163 -4.23 -2.10 -0.08
CA ALA A 163 -2.99 -2.60 0.51
C ALA A 163 -1.95 -2.96 -0.55
N GLY A 164 -0.68 -2.98 -0.15
CA GLY A 164 0.37 -3.60 -0.96
C GLY A 164 0.03 -5.07 -1.24
N GLY A 165 0.49 -5.59 -2.37
CA GLY A 165 0.27 -6.98 -2.75
C GLY A 165 -1.09 -7.28 -3.39
N GLU A 166 -2.10 -6.39 -3.30
CA GLU A 166 -3.41 -6.62 -3.87
C GLU A 166 -3.37 -6.73 -5.39
N ARG A 167 -4.14 -7.70 -5.91
CA ARG A 167 -4.26 -7.90 -7.36
C ARG A 167 -5.46 -7.16 -7.91
N PHE A 168 -5.33 -6.66 -9.12
CA PHE A 168 -6.39 -5.95 -9.83
C PHE A 168 -6.42 -6.31 -11.30
N ILE A 169 -7.55 -6.02 -11.95
CA ILE A 169 -7.68 -6.07 -13.39
C ILE A 169 -7.97 -4.67 -13.93
N VAL A 170 -7.52 -4.44 -15.16
CA VAL A 170 -7.72 -3.19 -15.89
C VAL A 170 -8.63 -3.43 -17.07
N ARG A 171 -9.66 -2.60 -17.18
CA ARG A 171 -10.60 -2.63 -18.30
C ARG A 171 -10.52 -1.32 -19.09
N SER A 172 -10.78 -1.42 -20.37
CA SER A 172 -10.96 -0.28 -21.28
C SER A 172 -12.44 0.05 -21.44
N SER A 173 -12.76 1.29 -21.76
CA SER A 173 -14.11 1.69 -22.19
C SER A 173 -14.52 1.06 -23.54
N ALA A 174 -13.54 0.71 -24.40
CA ALA A 174 -13.78 0.04 -25.68
C ALA A 174 -13.70 -1.48 -25.48
N ALA A 175 -14.81 -2.18 -25.79
CA ALA A 175 -14.85 -3.64 -25.75
C ALA A 175 -14.17 -4.25 -26.99
N ASP A 176 -13.35 -5.28 -26.81
CA ASP A 176 -12.95 -6.18 -27.90
C ASP A 176 -14.06 -7.23 -28.06
N PRO A 177 -14.61 -7.43 -29.29
CA PRO A 177 -15.68 -8.40 -29.49
C PRO A 177 -15.35 -9.85 -29.09
N ARG A 178 -14.05 -10.20 -29.07
CA ARG A 178 -13.57 -11.56 -28.75
C ARG A 178 -13.18 -11.74 -27.29
N PHE A 179 -12.65 -10.69 -26.63
CA PHE A 179 -12.03 -10.78 -25.31
C PHE A 179 -12.65 -9.83 -24.27
N GLY A 180 -13.72 -9.11 -24.65
CA GLY A 180 -14.39 -8.15 -23.80
C GLY A 180 -13.55 -6.89 -23.55
N GLN A 181 -13.71 -6.31 -22.38
CA GLN A 181 -13.07 -5.04 -22.03
C GLN A 181 -11.77 -5.18 -21.21
N THR A 182 -11.41 -6.37 -20.76
CA THR A 182 -10.19 -6.57 -19.98
C THR A 182 -8.96 -6.42 -20.87
N ILE A 183 -8.04 -5.55 -20.45
CA ILE A 183 -6.83 -5.21 -21.22
C ILE A 183 -5.53 -5.56 -20.50
N ALA A 184 -5.55 -5.63 -19.16
CA ALA A 184 -4.39 -5.95 -18.36
C ALA A 184 -4.80 -6.51 -17.00
N GLY A 185 -3.83 -7.10 -16.30
CA GLY A 185 -3.90 -7.42 -14.89
C GLY A 185 -2.63 -6.96 -14.18
N GLY A 186 -2.70 -6.74 -12.88
CA GLY A 186 -1.57 -6.22 -12.13
C GLY A 186 -1.60 -6.51 -10.64
N GLN A 187 -0.56 -6.04 -9.98
CA GLN A 187 -0.40 -6.11 -8.53
C GLN A 187 0.06 -4.77 -7.99
N VAL A 188 -0.55 -4.33 -6.90
CA VAL A 188 -0.16 -3.13 -6.16
C VAL A 188 1.19 -3.36 -5.50
N LEU A 189 2.13 -2.45 -5.72
CA LEU A 189 3.46 -2.47 -5.12
C LEU A 189 3.58 -1.43 -4.00
N HIS A 190 3.10 -0.21 -4.26
CA HIS A 190 3.08 0.87 -3.28
C HIS A 190 1.69 1.51 -3.27
N PRO A 191 0.92 1.39 -2.17
CA PRO A 191 -0.48 1.86 -2.12
C PRO A 191 -0.64 3.37 -1.96
N ALA A 192 0.41 4.12 -1.55
CA ALA A 192 0.35 5.57 -1.35
C ALA A 192 1.63 6.30 -1.81
N PRO A 193 2.07 6.14 -3.07
CA PRO A 193 3.30 6.74 -3.56
C PRO A 193 3.18 8.24 -3.75
N ALA A 194 4.33 8.92 -3.72
CA ALA A 194 4.48 10.24 -4.30
C ALA A 194 4.36 10.19 -5.84
N ARG A 195 4.20 11.34 -6.47
CA ARG A 195 4.31 11.42 -7.94
C ARG A 195 5.76 11.20 -8.36
N HIS A 196 5.98 10.29 -9.31
CA HIS A 196 7.30 10.02 -9.85
C HIS A 196 7.60 10.82 -11.12
N LYS A 197 8.89 11.07 -11.35
CA LYS A 197 9.40 11.53 -12.64
C LYS A 197 9.44 10.32 -13.58
N LEU A 198 9.01 10.51 -14.82
CA LEU A 198 9.10 9.45 -15.84
C LEU A 198 10.56 9.09 -16.14
N GLY A 199 10.81 7.80 -16.30
CA GLY A 199 12.15 7.28 -16.59
C GLY A 199 13.13 7.36 -15.41
N ASP A 200 12.65 7.58 -14.17
CA ASP A 200 13.52 7.60 -12.99
C ASP A 200 14.03 6.17 -12.69
N PRO A 201 15.34 5.91 -12.87
CA PRO A 201 15.89 4.57 -12.69
C PRO A 201 15.86 4.10 -11.24
N ALA A 202 15.94 5.00 -10.26
CA ALA A 202 15.87 4.65 -8.85
C ALA A 202 14.46 4.17 -8.48
N VAL A 203 13.41 4.79 -9.03
CA VAL A 203 12.03 4.33 -8.87
C VAL A 203 11.83 2.97 -9.51
N ALA A 204 12.31 2.78 -10.75
CA ALA A 204 12.20 1.49 -11.45
C ALA A 204 12.89 0.36 -10.69
N GLN A 205 14.09 0.60 -10.17
CA GLN A 205 14.85 -0.35 -9.35
C GLN A 205 14.09 -0.69 -8.06
N ALA A 206 13.60 0.31 -7.33
CA ALA A 206 12.87 0.09 -6.08
C ALA A 206 11.56 -0.68 -6.31
N LEU A 207 10.80 -0.37 -7.37
CA LEU A 207 9.60 -1.11 -7.74
C LEU A 207 9.91 -2.55 -8.15
N GLY A 208 11.04 -2.78 -8.83
CA GLY A 208 11.54 -4.13 -9.13
C GLY A 208 11.82 -4.93 -7.85
N GLN A 209 12.46 -4.31 -6.87
CA GLN A 209 12.70 -4.94 -5.57
C GLN A 209 11.40 -5.21 -4.78
N LEU A 210 10.39 -4.33 -4.90
CA LEU A 210 9.08 -4.58 -4.28
C LEU A 210 8.35 -5.76 -4.94
N PHE A 211 8.54 -5.97 -6.24
CA PHE A 211 7.86 -7.02 -6.99
C PHE A 211 8.53 -8.39 -6.86
N GLU A 212 9.84 -8.47 -7.01
CA GLU A 212 10.62 -9.71 -7.10
C GLU A 212 11.55 -9.96 -5.91
N GLY A 213 11.80 -8.92 -5.07
CA GLY A 213 12.75 -9.00 -3.97
C GLY A 213 12.25 -9.82 -2.79
N GLU A 214 13.21 -10.31 -2.00
CA GLU A 214 12.96 -10.91 -0.69
C GLU A 214 12.44 -9.85 0.31
N ASP A 215 11.91 -10.28 1.44
CA ASP A 215 11.29 -9.39 2.43
C ASP A 215 12.20 -8.23 2.88
N ASP A 216 13.49 -8.52 3.10
CA ASP A 216 14.49 -7.50 3.48
C ASP A 216 14.66 -6.44 2.37
N ASP A 217 14.70 -6.85 1.11
CA ASP A 217 14.84 -5.96 -0.03
C ASP A 217 13.57 -5.11 -0.25
N ARG A 218 12.40 -5.70 -0.04
CA ARG A 218 11.12 -5.00 -0.13
C ARG A 218 11.01 -3.88 0.91
N VAL A 219 11.44 -4.13 2.15
CA VAL A 219 11.46 -3.09 3.21
C VAL A 219 12.44 -1.97 2.84
N VAL A 220 13.65 -2.29 2.39
CA VAL A 220 14.63 -1.30 1.95
C VAL A 220 14.13 -0.48 0.76
N ALA A 221 13.49 -1.12 -0.22
CA ALA A 221 12.91 -0.44 -1.38
C ALA A 221 11.80 0.53 -0.99
N MET A 222 10.92 0.15 -0.04
CA MET A 222 9.88 1.03 0.47
C MET A 222 10.48 2.25 1.18
N VAL A 223 11.53 2.05 1.99
CA VAL A 223 12.27 3.16 2.62
C VAL A 223 12.88 4.09 1.56
N ALA A 224 13.44 3.55 0.48
CA ALA A 224 14.01 4.36 -0.60
C ALA A 224 12.94 5.18 -1.34
N LEU A 225 11.75 4.62 -1.60
CA LEU A 225 10.63 5.32 -2.23
C LEU A 225 10.05 6.44 -1.37
N ALA A 226 10.17 6.36 -0.04
CA ALA A 226 9.74 7.41 0.89
C ALA A 226 10.58 8.69 0.75
N ARG A 227 11.79 8.61 0.17
CA ARG A 227 12.71 9.74 -0.06
C ARG A 227 12.93 10.56 1.23
N GLY A 228 13.08 11.88 1.13
CA GLY A 228 13.35 12.78 2.26
C GLY A 228 12.24 12.85 3.33
N ARG A 229 11.03 12.36 3.03
CA ARG A 229 9.97 12.22 4.05
C ARG A 229 10.29 11.13 5.07
N GLY A 230 11.03 10.11 4.64
CA GLY A 230 11.24 8.89 5.39
C GLY A 230 9.93 8.13 5.63
N VAL A 231 10.00 7.00 6.29
CA VAL A 231 8.85 6.14 6.62
C VAL A 231 9.04 5.58 8.04
N ASP A 232 7.94 5.38 8.77
CA ASP A 232 7.95 4.74 10.09
C ASP A 232 7.43 3.29 10.04
N ASP A 233 7.44 2.61 11.19
CA ASP A 233 7.02 1.21 11.31
C ASP A 233 5.54 1.01 10.91
N ALA A 234 4.67 1.94 11.29
CA ALA A 234 3.24 1.86 11.00
C ALA A 234 2.96 2.04 9.50
N GLU A 235 3.60 3.03 8.88
CA GLU A 235 3.52 3.25 7.44
C GLU A 235 4.05 2.05 6.65
N LEU A 236 5.15 1.43 7.08
CA LEU A 236 5.66 0.20 6.45
C LEU A 236 4.66 -0.94 6.53
N ALA A 237 4.02 -1.12 7.70
CA ALA A 237 3.00 -2.16 7.87
C ALA A 237 1.75 -1.94 7.02
N GLN A 238 1.38 -0.69 6.75
CA GLN A 238 0.26 -0.34 5.87
C GLN A 238 0.61 -0.48 4.37
N HIS A 239 1.87 -0.21 4.02
CA HIS A 239 2.31 -0.19 2.62
C HIS A 239 2.74 -1.56 2.11
N LEU A 240 3.31 -2.40 2.96
CA LEU A 240 3.83 -3.71 2.58
C LEU A 240 2.85 -4.82 2.95
N ASP A 241 2.76 -5.83 2.08
CA ASP A 241 2.03 -7.07 2.36
C ASP A 241 2.92 -8.02 3.20
N LEU A 242 3.33 -7.53 4.39
CA LEU A 242 4.26 -8.21 5.31
C LEU A 242 3.76 -8.14 6.75
N PRO A 243 3.91 -9.24 7.53
CA PRO A 243 3.70 -9.22 8.96
C PRO A 243 4.67 -8.26 9.68
N VAL A 244 4.23 -7.67 10.78
CA VAL A 244 5.03 -6.68 11.54
C VAL A 244 6.35 -7.26 12.06
N ASP A 245 6.37 -8.53 12.48
CA ASP A 245 7.58 -9.23 12.92
C ASP A 245 8.62 -9.38 11.80
N VAL A 246 8.16 -9.58 10.57
CA VAL A 246 9.01 -9.62 9.36
C VAL A 246 9.59 -8.25 9.06
N ILE A 247 8.76 -7.19 9.09
CA ILE A 247 9.19 -5.80 8.88
C ILE A 247 10.25 -5.42 9.93
N THR A 248 9.97 -5.69 11.22
CA THR A 248 10.90 -5.39 12.30
C THR A 248 12.26 -6.08 12.12
N ARG A 249 12.27 -7.34 11.70
CA ARG A 249 13.50 -8.08 11.42
C ARG A 249 14.25 -7.49 10.23
N ALA A 250 13.54 -7.19 9.13
CA ALA A 250 14.13 -6.59 7.93
C ALA A 250 14.73 -5.19 8.22
N LEU A 251 14.06 -4.37 9.03
CA LEU A 251 14.59 -3.08 9.49
C LEU A 251 15.90 -3.26 10.29
N LYS A 252 15.94 -4.22 11.23
CA LYS A 252 17.18 -4.50 11.99
C LYS A 252 18.31 -4.94 11.06
N THR A 253 18.03 -5.82 10.10
CA THR A 253 19.01 -6.27 9.09
C THR A 253 19.48 -5.09 8.23
N GLY A 254 18.54 -4.24 7.76
CA GLY A 254 18.85 -3.07 6.94
C GLY A 254 19.72 -2.04 7.66
N LEU A 255 19.45 -1.79 8.94
CA LEU A 255 20.26 -0.92 9.79
C LEU A 255 21.67 -1.49 10.01
N ALA A 256 21.78 -2.78 10.36
CA ALA A 256 23.07 -3.44 10.60
C ALA A 256 23.96 -3.47 9.34
N ARG A 257 23.36 -3.59 8.16
CA ARG A 257 24.06 -3.57 6.86
C ARG A 257 24.27 -2.17 6.28
N GLY A 258 23.86 -1.12 6.98
CA GLY A 258 23.96 0.26 6.49
C GLY A 258 23.09 0.60 5.29
N ARG A 259 22.09 -0.24 4.97
CA ARG A 259 21.13 -0.02 3.86
C ARG A 259 20.01 0.95 4.23
N ILE A 260 19.81 1.18 5.51
CA ILE A 260 18.80 2.07 6.11
C ILE A 260 19.49 2.87 7.21
N ARG A 261 19.07 4.13 7.41
CA ARG A 261 19.43 4.96 8.56
C ARG A 261 18.17 5.31 9.34
N ARG A 262 18.30 5.45 10.68
CA ARG A 262 17.19 5.74 11.59
C ARG A 262 17.39 7.12 12.22
N PHE A 263 16.32 7.93 12.25
CA PHE A 263 16.33 9.28 12.79
C PHE A 263 15.09 9.55 13.65
N GLY A 264 15.23 10.46 14.60
CA GLY A 264 14.15 11.04 15.37
C GLY A 264 13.46 10.15 16.41
N ARG A 265 12.49 10.77 17.10
CA ARG A 265 11.56 10.13 18.06
C ARG A 265 10.18 10.75 17.85
N PRO A 266 9.17 9.99 17.30
CA PRO A 266 9.23 8.59 16.90
C PRO A 266 10.22 8.36 15.73
N PRO A 267 10.73 7.12 15.57
CA PRO A 267 11.75 6.82 14.57
C PRO A 267 11.19 6.90 13.14
N ARG A 268 11.99 7.47 12.24
CA ARG A 268 11.76 7.41 10.79
C ARG A 268 13.00 6.82 10.12
N TYR A 269 12.75 6.06 9.07
CA TYR A 269 13.78 5.35 8.31
C TYR A 269 13.98 6.03 6.95
N LEU A 270 15.25 6.24 6.58
CA LEU A 270 15.66 6.84 5.32
C LEU A 270 16.72 5.98 4.64
N ALA A 271 16.77 6.03 3.32
CA ALA A 271 17.87 5.46 2.56
C ALA A 271 19.14 6.32 2.72
N PRO A 272 20.35 5.71 2.80
CA PRO A 272 21.61 6.44 2.96
C PRO A 272 21.80 7.54 1.91
N ALA A 273 21.56 7.25 0.63
CA ALA A 273 21.70 8.23 -0.45
C ALA A 273 20.84 9.50 -0.23
N VAL A 274 19.65 9.35 0.34
CA VAL A 274 18.77 10.49 0.66
C VAL A 274 19.34 11.31 1.79
N VAL A 275 19.94 10.67 2.78
CA VAL A 275 20.62 11.37 3.90
C VAL A 275 21.81 12.17 3.37
N ASP A 276 22.63 11.56 2.52
CA ASP A 276 23.78 12.20 1.90
C ASP A 276 23.36 13.42 1.04
N GLU A 277 22.23 13.31 0.30
CA GLU A 277 21.65 14.43 -0.44
C GLU A 277 21.15 15.57 0.46
N LEU A 278 20.57 15.25 1.62
CA LEU A 278 20.05 16.23 2.58
C LEU A 278 21.18 16.92 3.38
N GLU A 279 22.29 16.21 3.65
CA GLU A 279 23.45 16.74 4.34
C GLU A 279 24.31 17.64 3.43
N ALA A 280 24.41 17.34 2.12
CA ALA A 280 25.27 18.06 1.18
C ALA A 280 25.04 19.59 1.13
N PRO A 281 23.79 20.12 1.11
CA PRO A 281 23.56 21.57 1.15
C PRO A 281 24.03 22.21 2.45
N ALA A 282 23.89 21.53 3.58
CA ALA A 282 24.31 22.04 4.88
C ALA A 282 25.84 22.19 4.98
N TRP A 283 26.60 21.26 4.38
CA TRP A 283 28.05 21.35 4.31
C TRP A 283 28.54 22.48 3.40
N ILE A 284 27.87 22.72 2.25
CA ILE A 284 28.18 23.80 1.31
C ILE A 284 27.97 25.17 1.98
N GLU A 285 26.93 25.33 2.80
CA GLU A 285 26.67 26.56 3.56
C GLU A 285 27.70 26.79 4.67
N LEU A 286 28.14 25.72 5.34
CA LEU A 286 29.21 25.78 6.34
C LEU A 286 30.56 26.17 5.72
N GLU A 287 30.93 25.61 4.58
CA GLU A 287 32.16 25.94 3.86
C GLU A 287 32.18 27.39 3.34
N LYS A 288 31.02 27.97 3.02
CA LYS A 288 30.86 29.35 2.56
C LYS A 288 30.86 30.38 3.73
N GLY A 289 31.01 29.95 4.99
CA GLY A 289 31.01 30.83 6.14
C GLY A 289 29.68 31.52 6.42
N GLN A 290 28.59 31.08 5.80
CA GLN A 290 27.25 31.56 6.08
C GLN A 290 26.71 30.80 7.28
N LEU A 291 26.89 31.33 8.48
CA LEU A 291 26.28 30.84 9.73
C LEU A 291 24.76 31.08 9.71
N GLY A 292 24.06 30.38 8.83
CA GLY A 292 22.62 30.43 8.62
C GLY A 292 21.95 29.09 8.80
N LYS A 293 21.79 28.64 10.03
CA LYS A 293 20.87 27.58 10.46
C LYS A 293 21.14 26.15 9.94
N PRO A 294 22.11 25.42 10.51
CA PRO A 294 22.11 23.95 10.47
C PRO A 294 20.86 23.34 11.15
N ALA A 295 20.04 24.20 11.79
CA ALA A 295 18.90 23.80 12.60
C ALA A 295 17.78 23.09 11.83
N ILE A 296 17.58 23.32 10.51
CA ILE A 296 16.43 22.72 9.80
C ILE A 296 16.74 21.28 9.39
N ALA A 297 17.94 20.99 8.91
CA ALA A 297 18.35 19.62 8.59
C ALA A 297 18.56 18.77 9.87
N ALA A 298 19.17 19.33 10.90
CA ALA A 298 19.38 18.64 12.19
C ALA A 298 18.07 18.44 12.97
N VAL A 299 17.13 19.38 12.91
CA VAL A 299 15.80 19.25 13.52
C VAL A 299 14.90 18.29 12.72
N ALA A 300 14.99 18.28 11.39
CA ALA A 300 14.27 17.33 10.55
C ALA A 300 14.82 15.90 10.68
N LEU A 301 16.12 15.72 10.94
CA LEU A 301 16.80 14.43 11.01
C LEU A 301 17.05 13.91 12.44
N GLY A 302 16.77 14.72 13.50
CA GLY A 302 16.95 14.32 14.90
C GLY A 302 18.42 14.06 15.28
N SER A 303 19.02 15.01 15.85
CA SER A 303 20.39 15.41 16.09
C SER A 303 21.44 14.45 16.71
N GLU A 304 21.33 13.16 16.73
CA GLU A 304 22.40 12.33 17.32
C GLU A 304 23.58 12.03 16.37
N GLY A 305 23.40 12.21 15.05
CA GLY A 305 24.47 12.01 14.06
C GLY A 305 25.24 13.28 13.69
N ALA A 306 24.60 14.43 13.74
CA ALA A 306 25.19 15.71 13.33
C ALA A 306 26.09 16.34 14.42
N ALA A 307 25.77 16.14 15.70
CA ALA A 307 26.53 16.67 16.82
C ALA A 307 27.91 16.02 16.99
N ALA A 308 28.11 14.79 16.55
CA ALA A 308 29.38 14.08 16.66
C ALA A 308 30.46 14.52 15.65
N ARG A 309 30.08 15.28 14.61
CA ARG A 309 30.99 15.75 13.55
C ARG A 309 31.22 17.26 13.55
N ALA A 310 30.59 18.01 14.45
CA ALA A 310 30.70 19.45 14.56
C ALA A 310 31.67 19.90 15.67
N THR A 311 32.68 19.13 16.02
CA THR A 311 33.77 19.59 16.92
C THR A 311 34.87 20.18 16.03
N PRO A 312 35.11 21.49 16.04
CA PRO A 312 36.24 22.08 15.32
C PRO A 312 37.54 21.69 15.96
N LEU A 313 38.55 21.47 15.13
CA LEU A 313 39.96 21.49 15.49
C LEU A 313 40.39 22.91 15.90
#